data_24bffabd4e3c03e7326783d77f700534
#
_entry.id   24bffabd4e3c03e7326783d77f700534
#
_cell.length_a   1.000
_cell.length_b   1.000
_cell.length_c   1.000
_cell.angle_alpha   90.00
_cell.angle_beta   90.00
_cell.angle_gamma   90.00
#
_symmetry.space_group_name_H-M   'P 1'
#
loop_
_entity.id
_entity.type
_entity.pdbx_description
1 polymer ?
#
loop_
_entity_poly.entity_id
_entity_poly.type
_entity_poly.pdbx_seq_one_letter_code
_entity_poly.pdbx_strand_id
1 'polypeptide(L)'
;MTGVPSNIGMRTLRWLLAVSFLVGACTQGTPSAPPTAPPATSVGTPGGTPVPAAAVLADGSPLPSGCSGPSLPSQTVAFVSGGRAWALDPTTETLSCLFPVRDPGPFAWGPQGDRVLLGGFRVRGLNADAPDLPGIAAQPATFDWGHPIGLAVVFADAAGEPEKRFMDDGRVERLTALPAGTYLHVAYHPSGLALAFVVDQDGEEAIWFSTNEGTDATRLVFGQGGTRFTSIAFSPDGQRLWWVAEHAGGYPVLHWMDLGHRSSFTDVWRGSDGTFAQDLQLAPAGSLKSVNTGTVCDQREALIIEGGSATPAMPFEDRPTAALGWLDRSHLLVEAGGCARPTQLYSVDAGGGQPVALVTGAQLASPRTVLRNAPDTVPAPNSAAGQPPLGGLG
;
A
#
# COMPACT_ATOMS: atom_id res chain seq x y z
N MET A 1 29.04 12.60 60.82
CA MET A 1 30.26 13.32 60.45
C MET A 1 30.29 13.30 58.94
N THR A 2 29.84 14.40 58.33
CA THR A 2 30.57 15.31 57.45
C THR A 2 30.89 14.66 56.08
N GLY A 3 30.52 15.11 54.93
CA GLY A 3 30.00 16.40 54.49
C GLY A 3 29.77 16.35 52.98
N VAL A 4 28.83 17.16 52.49
CA VAL A 4 28.60 17.58 51.11
C VAL A 4 29.61 18.69 50.75
N PRO A 5 30.01 18.90 49.51
CA PRO A 5 29.39 19.91 48.65
C PRO A 5 29.29 19.53 47.16
N SER A 6 28.18 19.80 46.42
CA SER A 6 27.77 21.00 45.65
C SER A 6 28.86 21.66 44.78
N ASN A 7 28.63 21.68 43.45
CA ASN A 7 28.73 22.85 42.55
C ASN A 7 28.42 22.44 41.11
N ILE A 8 27.33 22.91 40.54
CA ILE A 8 27.09 24.11 39.75
C ILE A 8 28.02 24.25 38.53
N GLY A 9 27.42 24.25 37.37
CA GLY A 9 28.06 24.60 36.11
C GLY A 9 27.09 24.71 34.93
N MET A 10 26.13 25.65 35.04
CA MET A 10 25.37 26.17 33.94
C MET A 10 26.28 26.85 32.92
N ARG A 11 26.30 26.42 31.67
CA ARG A 11 26.78 27.25 30.55
C ARG A 11 25.81 27.12 29.36
N THR A 12 24.92 28.08 29.35
CA THR A 12 24.15 28.50 28.14
C THR A 12 25.11 29.08 27.10
N LEU A 13 25.21 28.49 25.94
CA LEU A 13 25.88 29.11 24.80
C LEU A 13 24.82 29.44 23.74
N ARG A 14 24.44 30.73 23.71
CA ARG A 14 23.64 31.34 22.66
C ARG A 14 24.48 31.53 21.42
N TRP A 15 24.13 30.90 20.31
CA TRP A 15 24.61 31.24 18.98
C TRP A 15 23.62 32.18 18.31
N LEU A 16 24.02 33.45 18.18
CA LEU A 16 23.37 34.46 17.31
C LEU A 16 23.90 34.23 15.89
N LEU A 17 23.04 33.81 14.97
CA LEU A 17 23.32 33.83 13.55
C LEU A 17 22.85 35.18 12.98
N ALA A 18 23.81 36.00 12.58
CA ALA A 18 23.60 37.25 11.85
C ALA A 18 23.21 36.95 10.39
N VAL A 19 22.05 37.40 9.99
CA VAL A 19 21.58 37.39 8.59
C VAL A 19 22.13 38.65 7.91
N SER A 20 23.09 38.46 7.00
CA SER A 20 23.60 39.56 6.14
C SER A 20 22.71 39.68 4.90
N PHE A 21 21.96 40.78 4.80
CA PHE A 21 21.29 41.21 3.57
C PHE A 21 22.31 41.81 2.62
N LEU A 22 22.51 41.16 1.47
CA LEU A 22 23.21 41.74 0.33
C LEU A 22 22.17 42.45 -0.57
N VAL A 23 22.21 43.77 -0.54
CA VAL A 23 21.46 44.65 -1.50
C VAL A 23 22.26 44.68 -2.79
N GLY A 24 21.76 44.00 -3.83
CA GLY A 24 22.28 44.09 -5.18
C GLY A 24 21.68 45.31 -5.92
N ALA A 25 22.51 46.23 -6.34
CA ALA A 25 22.14 47.44 -7.09
C ALA A 25 21.68 47.10 -8.50
N CYS A 26 20.51 47.66 -8.89
CA CYS A 26 20.01 47.64 -10.24
C CYS A 26 20.82 48.59 -11.11
N THR A 27 21.56 48.12 -12.10
CA THR A 27 22.04 48.88 -13.22
C THR A 27 20.96 48.96 -14.29
N GLN A 28 20.49 50.19 -14.59
CA GLN A 28 19.57 50.49 -15.68
C GLN A 28 20.27 50.29 -17.02
N GLY A 29 19.87 49.26 -17.75
CA GLY A 29 20.23 49.06 -19.15
C GLY A 29 19.26 49.79 -20.06
N THR A 30 19.81 50.53 -20.99
CA THR A 30 19.15 51.30 -22.07
C THR A 30 18.18 50.44 -22.89
N PRO A 31 17.00 50.94 -23.29
CA PRO A 31 16.05 50.18 -24.08
C PRO A 31 16.57 49.96 -25.51
N SER A 32 16.75 48.68 -25.85
CA SER A 32 17.04 48.26 -27.23
C SER A 32 15.71 48.15 -28.00
N ALA A 33 15.72 48.56 -29.27
CA ALA A 33 14.54 48.59 -30.13
C ALA A 33 13.88 47.18 -30.27
N PRO A 34 12.56 47.12 -30.44
CA PRO A 34 11.86 45.86 -30.54
C PRO A 34 12.23 45.10 -31.82
N PRO A 35 12.52 43.80 -31.76
CA PRO A 35 12.71 43.01 -32.98
C PRO A 35 11.39 42.85 -33.73
N THR A 36 11.46 42.98 -35.02
CA THR A 36 10.36 42.75 -35.98
C THR A 36 9.78 41.34 -35.78
N ALA A 37 8.48 41.30 -35.58
CA ALA A 37 7.76 40.05 -35.40
C ALA A 37 7.88 39.15 -36.64
N PRO A 38 8.21 37.84 -36.48
CA PRO A 38 8.12 36.88 -37.57
C PRO A 38 6.66 36.67 -37.99
N PRO A 39 6.39 36.27 -39.24
CA PRO A 39 5.04 36.07 -39.73
C PRO A 39 4.29 35.01 -38.88
N ALA A 40 3.03 35.31 -38.59
CA ALA A 40 2.14 34.42 -37.82
C ALA A 40 2.04 33.05 -38.48
N THR A 41 2.68 32.09 -37.84
CA THR A 41 2.45 30.68 -38.16
C THR A 41 1.01 30.35 -37.75
N SER A 42 0.23 29.80 -38.66
CA SER A 42 -1.14 29.36 -38.44
C SER A 42 -1.20 28.47 -37.20
N VAL A 43 -1.95 28.92 -36.19
CA VAL A 43 -2.28 28.13 -34.99
C VAL A 43 -3.07 26.92 -35.47
N GLY A 44 -2.40 25.77 -35.49
CA GLY A 44 -3.07 24.48 -35.67
C GLY A 44 -4.16 24.35 -34.60
N THR A 45 -5.32 23.94 -35.01
CA THR A 45 -6.47 23.58 -34.16
C THR A 45 -5.97 22.78 -32.95
N PRO A 46 -6.36 23.13 -31.70
CA PRO A 46 -5.94 22.35 -30.53
C PRO A 46 -6.30 20.88 -30.76
N GLY A 47 -5.28 20.03 -30.83
CA GLY A 47 -5.45 18.60 -30.97
C GLY A 47 -6.36 18.11 -29.85
N GLY A 48 -7.46 17.46 -30.22
CA GLY A 48 -8.36 16.85 -29.25
C GLY A 48 -7.53 15.99 -28.27
N THR A 49 -7.89 16.04 -27.02
CA THR A 49 -7.31 15.19 -25.97
C THR A 49 -7.32 13.76 -26.52
N PRO A 50 -6.20 13.04 -26.57
CA PRO A 50 -6.19 11.68 -27.09
C PRO A 50 -7.20 10.85 -26.28
N VAL A 51 -8.21 10.30 -26.96
CA VAL A 51 -9.15 9.36 -26.36
C VAL A 51 -8.29 8.18 -25.91
N PRO A 52 -8.30 7.78 -24.62
CA PRO A 52 -7.55 6.63 -24.16
C PRO A 52 -7.90 5.42 -25.06
N ALA A 53 -6.87 4.71 -25.52
CA ALA A 53 -7.09 3.50 -26.30
C ALA A 53 -8.03 2.57 -25.52
N ALA A 54 -9.03 2.02 -26.19
CA ALA A 54 -9.95 1.07 -25.57
C ALA A 54 -9.14 -0.13 -25.05
N ALA A 55 -9.44 -0.58 -23.81
CA ALA A 55 -8.79 -1.75 -23.29
C ALA A 55 -9.13 -2.99 -24.14
N VAL A 56 -8.14 -3.87 -24.25
CA VAL A 56 -8.27 -5.14 -24.94
C VAL A 56 -7.76 -6.27 -24.05
N LEU A 57 -8.30 -7.47 -24.20
CA LEU A 57 -7.78 -8.67 -23.58
C LEU A 57 -6.43 -9.07 -24.21
N ALA A 58 -5.76 -10.06 -23.63
CA ALA A 58 -4.45 -10.53 -24.10
C ALA A 58 -4.46 -10.97 -25.57
N ASP A 59 -5.55 -11.55 -26.04
CA ASP A 59 -5.77 -11.96 -27.44
C ASP A 59 -6.06 -10.81 -28.41
N GLY A 60 -6.11 -9.57 -27.90
CA GLY A 60 -6.45 -8.38 -28.69
C GLY A 60 -7.96 -8.13 -28.85
N SER A 61 -8.82 -8.97 -28.29
CA SER A 61 -10.27 -8.77 -28.36
C SER A 61 -10.69 -7.55 -27.52
N PRO A 62 -11.62 -6.72 -28.02
CA PRO A 62 -12.10 -5.57 -27.28
C PRO A 62 -13.00 -6.01 -26.12
N LEU A 63 -12.99 -5.21 -25.04
CA LEU A 63 -13.92 -5.40 -23.93
C LEU A 63 -15.40 -5.29 -24.43
N PRO A 64 -16.31 -6.11 -23.91
CA PRO A 64 -17.72 -6.05 -24.26
C PRO A 64 -18.32 -4.65 -24.02
N SER A 65 -19.27 -4.25 -24.86
CA SER A 65 -19.91 -2.93 -24.76
C SER A 65 -20.94 -2.82 -23.61
N GLY A 66 -21.41 -3.95 -23.08
CA GLY A 66 -22.42 -4.03 -22.01
C GLY A 66 -21.92 -4.66 -20.74
N CYS A 67 -22.56 -4.32 -19.60
CA CYS A 67 -22.36 -5.02 -18.33
C CYS A 67 -23.41 -6.11 -18.17
N SER A 68 -22.96 -7.34 -17.92
CA SER A 68 -23.80 -8.54 -17.96
C SER A 68 -23.97 -9.27 -16.63
N GLY A 69 -23.54 -8.67 -15.51
CA GLY A 69 -23.87 -9.27 -14.22
C GLY A 69 -22.69 -9.48 -13.24
N PRO A 70 -22.93 -10.20 -12.15
CA PRO A 70 -21.97 -10.39 -11.07
C PRO A 70 -20.75 -11.19 -11.51
N SER A 71 -19.66 -11.04 -10.75
CA SER A 71 -18.45 -11.82 -10.93
C SER A 71 -18.68 -13.29 -10.59
N LEU A 72 -18.04 -14.19 -11.34
CA LEU A 72 -18.01 -15.61 -11.03
C LEU A 72 -16.96 -15.90 -9.93
N PRO A 73 -17.11 -17.00 -9.16
CA PRO A 73 -16.14 -17.37 -8.12
C PRO A 73 -14.71 -17.59 -8.64
N SER A 74 -14.54 -17.97 -9.90
CA SER A 74 -13.24 -18.17 -10.54
C SER A 74 -12.53 -16.87 -10.92
N GLN A 75 -13.26 -15.74 -10.98
CA GLN A 75 -12.67 -14.45 -11.30
C GLN A 75 -11.86 -13.94 -10.13
N THR A 76 -10.57 -13.68 -10.35
CA THR A 76 -9.63 -13.29 -9.31
C THR A 76 -8.94 -11.95 -9.58
N VAL A 77 -9.15 -11.33 -10.74
CA VAL A 77 -8.65 -10.00 -11.10
C VAL A 77 -9.82 -9.05 -11.32
N ALA A 78 -9.87 -7.96 -10.57
CA ALA A 78 -10.74 -6.84 -10.90
C ALA A 78 -9.91 -5.68 -11.46
N PHE A 79 -10.44 -4.96 -12.44
CA PHE A 79 -9.80 -3.80 -13.02
C PHE A 79 -10.79 -2.76 -13.50
N VAL A 80 -10.33 -1.52 -13.65
CA VAL A 80 -11.13 -0.43 -14.23
C VAL A 80 -10.60 -0.12 -15.61
N SER A 81 -11.50 -0.07 -16.59
CA SER A 81 -11.18 0.39 -17.93
C SER A 81 -12.44 0.92 -18.63
N GLY A 82 -12.27 1.96 -19.46
CA GLY A 82 -13.38 2.55 -20.22
C GLY A 82 -14.53 3.06 -19.33
N GLY A 83 -14.24 3.54 -18.11
CA GLY A 83 -15.25 4.01 -17.16
C GLY A 83 -16.11 2.89 -16.56
N ARG A 84 -15.63 1.65 -16.54
CA ARG A 84 -16.30 0.48 -15.97
C ARG A 84 -15.35 -0.36 -15.15
N ALA A 85 -15.88 -1.03 -14.12
CA ALA A 85 -15.20 -2.08 -13.40
C ALA A 85 -15.51 -3.43 -14.04
N TRP A 86 -14.48 -4.25 -14.13
CA TRP A 86 -14.49 -5.57 -14.75
C TRP A 86 -13.94 -6.59 -13.77
N ALA A 87 -14.37 -7.84 -13.89
CA ALA A 87 -13.77 -8.98 -13.22
C ALA A 87 -13.34 -10.01 -14.27
N LEU A 88 -12.14 -10.53 -14.14
CA LEU A 88 -11.49 -11.47 -15.06
C LEU A 88 -11.07 -12.74 -14.31
N ASP A 89 -11.34 -13.89 -14.90
CA ASP A 89 -10.67 -15.15 -14.60
C ASP A 89 -9.41 -15.24 -15.49
N PRO A 90 -8.21 -15.16 -14.91
CA PRO A 90 -6.98 -15.18 -15.70
C PRO A 90 -6.69 -16.53 -16.36
N THR A 91 -7.34 -17.62 -15.93
CA THR A 91 -7.13 -18.97 -16.46
C THR A 91 -8.00 -19.25 -17.67
N THR A 92 -9.25 -18.82 -17.62
CA THR A 92 -10.25 -19.08 -18.68
C THR A 92 -10.54 -17.85 -19.54
N GLU A 93 -9.94 -16.71 -19.20
CA GLU A 93 -10.19 -15.38 -19.78
C GLU A 93 -11.66 -14.97 -19.71
N THR A 94 -12.44 -15.59 -18.82
CA THR A 94 -13.85 -15.24 -18.62
C THR A 94 -13.97 -13.87 -17.98
N LEU A 95 -14.64 -12.96 -18.67
CA LEU A 95 -14.78 -11.57 -18.30
C LEU A 95 -16.23 -11.22 -17.98
N SER A 96 -16.42 -10.47 -16.88
CA SER A 96 -17.70 -9.88 -16.51
C SER A 96 -17.57 -8.38 -16.32
N CYS A 97 -18.48 -7.58 -16.87
CA CYS A 97 -18.63 -6.19 -16.50
C CYS A 97 -19.42 -6.09 -15.19
N LEU A 98 -18.83 -5.49 -14.16
CA LEU A 98 -19.45 -5.39 -12.85
C LEU A 98 -20.41 -4.19 -12.76
N PHE A 99 -19.91 -2.98 -13.01
CA PHE A 99 -20.66 -1.73 -12.92
C PHE A 99 -19.92 -0.55 -13.56
N PRO A 100 -20.62 0.57 -13.86
CA PRO A 100 -19.99 1.82 -14.29
C PRO A 100 -19.21 2.48 -13.14
N VAL A 101 -18.01 2.99 -13.42
CA VAL A 101 -17.15 3.73 -12.49
C VAL A 101 -16.97 5.16 -13.00
N ARG A 102 -17.32 6.15 -12.18
CA ARG A 102 -17.13 7.57 -12.52
C ARG A 102 -15.84 8.16 -11.96
N ASP A 103 -15.48 7.71 -10.76
CA ASP A 103 -14.28 8.15 -10.03
C ASP A 103 -13.51 6.88 -9.66
N PRO A 104 -12.40 6.62 -10.36
CA PRO A 104 -11.66 5.38 -10.16
C PRO A 104 -10.88 5.32 -8.86
N GLY A 105 -10.57 6.40 -8.12
CA GLY A 105 -9.87 6.44 -6.80
C GLY A 105 -9.28 5.12 -6.31
N PRO A 106 -8.97 4.96 -5.04
CA PRO A 106 -8.50 3.65 -4.56
C PRO A 106 -9.51 2.56 -4.97
N PHE A 107 -8.97 1.45 -5.47
CA PHE A 107 -9.74 0.34 -6.00
C PHE A 107 -9.23 -0.96 -5.36
N ALA A 108 -10.05 -1.60 -4.54
CA ALA A 108 -9.68 -2.83 -3.88
C ALA A 108 -10.86 -3.81 -3.85
N TRP A 109 -10.60 -5.05 -4.25
CA TRP A 109 -11.60 -6.10 -4.20
C TRP A 109 -11.63 -6.75 -2.82
N GLY A 110 -12.80 -6.77 -2.19
CA GLY A 110 -12.98 -7.37 -0.88
C GLY A 110 -12.67 -8.87 -0.88
N PRO A 111 -12.15 -9.41 0.23
CA PRO A 111 -11.64 -10.77 0.30
C PRO A 111 -12.72 -11.84 0.06
N GLN A 112 -13.98 -11.54 0.31
CA GLN A 112 -15.10 -12.45 0.03
C GLN A 112 -15.55 -12.42 -1.45
N GLY A 113 -15.06 -11.44 -2.23
CA GLY A 113 -15.39 -11.30 -3.64
C GLY A 113 -16.78 -10.74 -3.92
N ASP A 114 -17.50 -10.32 -2.89
CA ASP A 114 -18.89 -9.84 -2.95
C ASP A 114 -19.00 -8.30 -3.00
N ARG A 115 -17.88 -7.59 -2.86
CA ARG A 115 -17.84 -6.12 -2.85
C ARG A 115 -16.52 -5.54 -3.29
N VAL A 116 -16.56 -4.29 -3.74
CA VAL A 116 -15.39 -3.53 -4.19
C VAL A 116 -15.35 -2.18 -3.46
N LEU A 117 -14.20 -1.83 -2.91
CA LEU A 117 -13.90 -0.48 -2.42
C LEU A 117 -13.47 0.40 -3.59
N LEU A 118 -13.99 1.62 -3.64
CA LEU A 118 -13.79 2.59 -4.72
C LEU A 118 -13.34 3.94 -4.17
N GLY A 119 -13.01 4.85 -5.05
CA GLY A 119 -12.69 6.24 -4.76
C GLY A 119 -13.65 6.89 -3.76
N GLY A 120 -13.09 7.68 -2.84
CA GLY A 120 -13.82 8.25 -1.71
C GLY A 120 -14.32 7.19 -0.71
N PHE A 121 -13.67 6.04 -0.63
CA PHE A 121 -14.03 4.92 0.26
C PHE A 121 -15.49 4.47 0.13
N ARG A 122 -16.05 4.59 -1.06
CA ARG A 122 -17.35 3.99 -1.38
C ARG A 122 -17.21 2.48 -1.50
N VAL A 123 -18.21 1.75 -1.04
CA VAL A 123 -18.29 0.31 -1.23
C VAL A 123 -19.41 0.00 -2.19
N ARG A 124 -19.12 -0.80 -3.19
CA ARG A 124 -20.11 -1.33 -4.14
C ARG A 124 -20.31 -2.81 -3.88
N GLY A 125 -21.54 -3.20 -3.53
CA GLY A 125 -21.96 -4.59 -3.43
C GLY A 125 -22.08 -5.22 -4.83
N LEU A 126 -21.70 -6.48 -4.93
CA LEU A 126 -21.76 -7.24 -6.18
C LEU A 126 -22.90 -8.26 -6.20
N ASN A 127 -23.62 -8.43 -5.10
CA ASN A 127 -24.78 -9.29 -4.96
C ASN A 127 -25.84 -8.65 -4.05
N ALA A 128 -26.99 -9.30 -3.90
CA ALA A 128 -28.11 -8.77 -3.13
C ALA A 128 -27.83 -8.68 -1.61
N ASP A 129 -26.91 -9.48 -1.10
CA ASP A 129 -26.57 -9.54 0.33
C ASP A 129 -25.47 -8.55 0.72
N ALA A 130 -24.83 -7.91 -0.26
CA ALA A 130 -23.78 -6.94 -0.06
C ALA A 130 -24.29 -5.52 -0.38
N PRO A 131 -24.58 -4.68 0.62
CA PRO A 131 -25.11 -3.34 0.37
C PRO A 131 -24.09 -2.41 -0.25
N ASP A 132 -24.58 -1.46 -1.04
CA ASP A 132 -23.80 -0.29 -1.47
C ASP A 132 -23.68 0.67 -0.28
N LEU A 133 -22.44 1.12 0.02
CA LEU A 133 -22.20 2.09 1.07
C LEU A 133 -21.67 3.41 0.50
N PRO A 134 -22.15 4.57 0.99
CA PRO A 134 -21.68 5.88 0.52
C PRO A 134 -20.21 6.10 0.84
N GLY A 135 -19.58 7.07 0.19
CA GLY A 135 -18.22 7.48 0.47
C GLY A 135 -18.04 8.10 1.85
N ILE A 136 -16.85 8.02 2.38
CA ILE A 136 -16.39 8.68 3.62
C ILE A 136 -15.03 9.33 3.37
N ALA A 137 -14.68 10.32 4.21
CA ALA A 137 -13.36 10.93 4.17
C ALA A 137 -12.34 9.98 4.84
N ALA A 138 -11.35 9.53 4.08
CA ALA A 138 -10.31 8.63 4.54
C ALA A 138 -9.01 8.86 3.77
N GLN A 139 -7.89 8.42 4.33
CA GLN A 139 -6.61 8.42 3.66
C GLN A 139 -6.53 7.21 2.71
N PRO A 140 -6.37 7.40 1.40
CA PRO A 140 -6.53 6.31 0.41
C PRO A 140 -5.54 5.16 0.55
N ALA A 141 -4.34 5.43 1.08
CA ALA A 141 -3.27 4.44 1.17
C ALA A 141 -3.26 3.66 2.50
N THR A 142 -4.07 4.07 3.48
CA THR A 142 -4.02 3.51 4.84
C THR A 142 -5.33 2.81 5.15
N PHE A 143 -5.50 1.61 4.62
CA PHE A 143 -6.65 0.75 4.92
C PHE A 143 -6.32 -0.73 4.76
N ASP A 144 -7.06 -1.59 5.45
CA ASP A 144 -7.09 -3.03 5.21
C ASP A 144 -8.47 -3.63 5.48
N TRP A 145 -8.74 -4.76 4.81
CA TRP A 145 -9.98 -5.50 4.93
C TRP A 145 -9.93 -6.46 6.11
N GLY A 146 -10.93 -6.40 6.98
CA GLY A 146 -11.17 -7.43 7.99
C GLY A 146 -11.72 -8.72 7.37
N HIS A 147 -11.20 -9.84 7.80
CA HIS A 147 -11.62 -11.17 7.36
C HIS A 147 -11.41 -12.20 8.49
N PRO A 148 -12.24 -13.23 8.58
CA PRO A 148 -13.58 -13.46 8.02
C PRO A 148 -14.68 -12.88 8.88
N ILE A 149 -14.38 -12.45 10.11
CA ILE A 149 -15.35 -12.00 11.10
C ILE A 149 -15.59 -10.52 10.96
N GLY A 150 -16.84 -10.14 10.81
CA GLY A 150 -17.26 -8.76 10.93
C GLY A 150 -16.98 -7.88 9.74
N LEU A 151 -16.78 -8.44 8.56
CA LEU A 151 -16.90 -7.69 7.31
C LEU A 151 -16.63 -6.18 7.51
N ALA A 152 -15.42 -5.84 7.92
CA ALA A 152 -15.08 -4.45 8.20
C ALA A 152 -13.84 -4.02 7.43
N VAL A 153 -13.73 -2.73 7.16
CA VAL A 153 -12.49 -2.07 6.71
C VAL A 153 -11.99 -1.22 7.86
N VAL A 154 -10.74 -1.42 8.24
CA VAL A 154 -10.03 -0.50 9.12
C VAL A 154 -9.23 0.48 8.25
N PHE A 155 -9.21 1.75 8.64
CA PHE A 155 -8.58 2.80 7.85
C PHE A 155 -8.16 3.98 8.74
N ALA A 156 -7.33 4.87 8.22
CA ALA A 156 -7.11 6.18 8.80
C ALA A 156 -8.05 7.20 8.14
N ASP A 157 -8.73 8.01 8.94
CA ASP A 157 -9.55 9.10 8.46
C ASP A 157 -8.70 10.24 7.85
N ALA A 158 -9.32 11.32 7.39
CA ALA A 158 -8.60 12.46 6.80
C ALA A 158 -7.66 13.17 7.79
N ALA A 159 -7.86 13.00 9.09
CA ALA A 159 -7.00 13.54 10.16
C ALA A 159 -5.88 12.56 10.55
N GLY A 160 -5.88 11.35 10.01
CA GLY A 160 -4.93 10.29 10.37
C GLY A 160 -5.34 9.46 11.58
N GLU A 161 -6.59 9.56 12.02
CA GLU A 161 -7.13 8.82 13.16
C GLU A 161 -7.67 7.46 12.74
N PRO A 162 -7.46 6.39 13.54
CA PRO A 162 -7.88 5.05 13.15
C PRO A 162 -9.38 4.85 13.36
N GLU A 163 -10.05 4.40 12.32
CA GLU A 163 -11.47 4.10 12.30
C GLU A 163 -11.74 2.72 11.69
N LYS A 164 -12.87 2.14 12.06
CA LYS A 164 -13.39 0.89 11.50
C LYS A 164 -14.76 1.12 10.91
N ARG A 165 -14.95 0.72 9.67
CA ARG A 165 -16.24 0.79 8.99
C ARG A 165 -16.78 -0.62 8.76
N PHE A 166 -17.99 -0.86 9.28
CA PHE A 166 -18.69 -2.12 9.09
C PHE A 166 -19.34 -2.19 7.71
N MET A 167 -19.28 -3.37 7.09
CA MET A 167 -19.71 -3.55 5.70
C MET A 167 -21.17 -4.00 5.55
N ASP A 168 -21.86 -4.27 6.63
CA ASP A 168 -23.27 -4.65 6.66
C ASP A 168 -24.21 -3.42 6.72
N ASP A 169 -23.84 -2.41 7.50
CA ASP A 169 -24.65 -1.21 7.72
C ASP A 169 -23.94 0.13 7.42
N GLY A 170 -22.62 0.07 7.15
CA GLY A 170 -21.80 1.25 6.88
C GLY A 170 -21.45 2.07 8.11
N ARG A 171 -21.78 1.61 9.32
CA ARG A 171 -21.47 2.27 10.58
C ARG A 171 -19.95 2.41 10.73
N VAL A 172 -19.51 3.58 11.18
CA VAL A 172 -18.11 3.90 11.45
C VAL A 172 -17.90 4.00 12.95
N GLU A 173 -16.89 3.34 13.46
CA GLU A 173 -16.46 3.41 14.85
C GLU A 173 -15.01 3.87 14.93
N ARG A 174 -14.75 4.85 15.80
CA ARG A 174 -13.39 5.30 16.10
C ARG A 174 -12.73 4.34 17.08
N LEU A 175 -11.48 3.96 16.81
CA LEU A 175 -10.70 3.10 17.69
C LEU A 175 -9.93 3.95 18.73
N THR A 176 -10.64 4.40 19.79
CA THR A 176 -10.14 5.39 20.74
C THR A 176 -9.19 4.86 21.82
N ALA A 177 -9.06 3.56 21.96
CA ALA A 177 -8.16 2.95 22.96
C ALA A 177 -6.74 2.69 22.41
N LEU A 178 -6.46 3.11 21.19
CA LEU A 178 -5.16 3.03 20.55
C LEU A 178 -4.26 4.22 20.96
N PRO A 179 -2.92 4.10 20.81
CA PRO A 179 -2.01 5.18 21.13
C PRO A 179 -2.26 6.40 20.24
N ALA A 180 -2.08 7.60 20.79
CA ALA A 180 -2.15 8.84 20.02
C ALA A 180 -1.00 8.91 19.01
N GLY A 181 -1.24 9.47 17.82
CA GLY A 181 -0.25 9.64 16.75
C GLY A 181 -0.92 9.62 15.38
N THR A 182 -0.10 9.70 14.33
CA THR A 182 -0.56 9.57 12.94
C THR A 182 -0.44 8.12 12.48
N TYR A 183 -1.54 7.54 12.01
CA TYR A 183 -1.57 6.15 11.56
C TYR A 183 -1.17 6.09 10.09
N LEU A 184 0.00 5.48 9.81
CA LEU A 184 0.61 5.42 8.48
C LEU A 184 0.23 4.15 7.72
N HIS A 185 0.21 3.02 8.42
CA HIS A 185 -0.16 1.72 7.86
C HIS A 185 -1.03 0.95 8.84
N VAL A 186 -1.87 0.09 8.31
CA VAL A 186 -2.72 -0.81 9.07
C VAL A 186 -2.77 -2.18 8.40
N ALA A 187 -2.83 -3.23 9.21
CA ALA A 187 -3.05 -4.60 8.74
C ALA A 187 -4.05 -5.30 9.65
N TYR A 188 -4.95 -6.05 9.04
CA TYR A 188 -5.89 -6.92 9.74
C TYR A 188 -5.30 -8.32 9.88
N HIS A 189 -5.35 -8.87 11.10
CA HIS A 189 -5.00 -10.28 11.31
C HIS A 189 -6.00 -11.19 10.58
N PRO A 190 -5.55 -12.28 9.92
CA PRO A 190 -6.46 -13.14 9.14
C PRO A 190 -7.64 -13.73 9.92
N SER A 191 -7.53 -13.89 11.24
CA SER A 191 -8.68 -14.29 12.08
C SER A 191 -9.76 -13.22 12.20
N GLY A 192 -9.49 -11.96 11.84
CA GLY A 192 -10.37 -10.83 12.08
C GLY A 192 -10.42 -10.35 13.55
N LEU A 193 -9.55 -10.89 14.44
CA LEU A 193 -9.59 -10.63 15.88
C LEU A 193 -8.53 -9.63 16.36
N ALA A 194 -7.59 -9.23 15.50
CA ALA A 194 -6.52 -8.31 15.88
C ALA A 194 -6.11 -7.40 14.72
N LEU A 195 -5.42 -6.33 15.08
CA LEU A 195 -4.93 -5.29 14.20
C LEU A 195 -3.44 -5.04 14.49
N ALA A 196 -2.70 -4.66 13.46
CA ALA A 196 -1.39 -4.06 13.60
C ALA A 196 -1.37 -2.70 12.92
N PHE A 197 -0.66 -1.75 13.51
CA PHE A 197 -0.55 -0.39 13.00
C PHE A 197 0.89 0.08 13.00
N VAL A 198 1.25 0.88 12.01
CA VAL A 198 2.41 1.78 12.10
C VAL A 198 1.90 3.13 12.55
N VAL A 199 2.41 3.61 13.67
CA VAL A 199 2.02 4.90 14.25
C VAL A 199 3.25 5.79 14.37
N ASP A 200 3.17 6.98 13.80
CA ASP A 200 4.13 8.05 14.01
C ASP A 200 3.72 8.88 15.23
N GLN A 201 4.61 8.94 16.21
CA GLN A 201 4.46 9.73 17.42
C GLN A 201 5.64 10.73 17.48
N ASP A 202 5.36 11.97 17.09
CA ASP A 202 6.35 13.07 17.11
C ASP A 202 7.62 12.80 16.26
N GLY A 203 7.49 12.10 15.14
CA GLY A 203 8.57 11.75 14.22
C GLY A 203 9.29 10.44 14.55
N GLU A 204 8.79 9.69 15.54
CA GLU A 204 9.23 8.34 15.86
C GLU A 204 8.15 7.31 15.50
N GLU A 205 8.47 6.45 14.56
CA GLU A 205 7.53 5.42 14.12
C GLU A 205 7.65 4.15 14.98
N ALA A 206 6.51 3.52 15.25
CA ALA A 206 6.44 2.25 15.96
C ALA A 206 5.35 1.34 15.39
N ILE A 207 5.57 0.03 15.47
CA ILE A 207 4.53 -0.97 15.17
C ILE A 207 3.81 -1.32 16.46
N TRP A 208 2.49 -1.14 16.44
CA TRP A 208 1.59 -1.48 17.52
C TRP A 208 0.68 -2.63 17.12
N PHE A 209 0.26 -3.40 18.09
CA PHE A 209 -0.66 -4.53 17.96
C PHE A 209 -1.80 -4.38 18.97
N SER A 210 -3.04 -4.65 18.56
CA SER A 210 -4.22 -4.54 19.41
C SER A 210 -5.25 -5.62 19.07
N THR A 211 -6.30 -5.73 19.89
CA THR A 211 -7.52 -6.43 19.48
C THR A 211 -8.18 -5.71 18.29
N ASN A 212 -9.17 -6.32 17.67
CA ASN A 212 -9.88 -5.71 16.54
C ASN A 212 -10.81 -4.53 16.97
N GLU A 213 -11.05 -4.37 18.28
CA GLU A 213 -11.72 -3.21 18.88
C GLU A 213 -10.73 -2.08 19.23
N GLY A 214 -9.43 -2.28 18.97
CA GLY A 214 -8.40 -1.31 19.31
C GLY A 214 -8.03 -1.28 20.79
N THR A 215 -8.45 -2.28 21.58
CA THR A 215 -8.06 -2.42 22.99
C THR A 215 -6.76 -3.22 23.15
N ASP A 216 -6.20 -3.22 24.36
CA ASP A 216 -4.99 -3.96 24.72
C ASP A 216 -3.80 -3.67 23.81
N ALA A 217 -3.68 -2.40 23.38
CA ALA A 217 -2.62 -1.97 22.47
C ALA A 217 -1.24 -2.17 23.09
N THR A 218 -0.39 -2.90 22.40
CA THR A 218 0.99 -3.21 22.80
C THR A 218 1.96 -2.82 21.70
N ARG A 219 3.01 -2.08 22.04
CA ARG A 219 4.08 -1.76 21.10
C ARG A 219 4.96 -2.99 20.88
N LEU A 220 5.06 -3.43 19.63
CA LEU A 220 5.86 -4.58 19.23
C LEU A 220 7.26 -4.21 18.80
N VAL A 221 7.38 -3.18 17.95
CA VAL A 221 8.63 -2.74 17.36
C VAL A 221 8.73 -1.22 17.47
N PHE A 222 9.92 -0.73 17.70
CA PHE A 222 10.21 0.69 17.79
C PHE A 222 11.30 1.05 16.79
N GLY A 223 11.04 2.03 15.92
CA GLY A 223 12.00 2.56 14.97
C GLY A 223 12.97 3.49 15.68
N GLN A 224 14.27 3.18 15.64
CA GLN A 224 15.33 4.05 16.17
C GLN A 224 16.07 4.77 15.05
N GLY A 225 16.65 5.93 15.39
CA GLY A 225 17.59 6.60 14.50
C GLY A 225 16.99 7.05 13.15
N GLY A 226 15.69 7.30 13.08
CA GLY A 226 15.02 7.70 11.83
C GLY A 226 14.59 6.54 10.94
N THR A 227 14.51 5.32 11.47
CA THR A 227 13.90 4.18 10.78
C THR A 227 12.43 4.45 10.50
N ARG A 228 11.98 4.17 9.28
CA ARG A 228 10.61 4.28 8.82
C ARG A 228 10.05 2.92 8.47
N PHE A 229 8.79 2.68 8.82
CA PHE A 229 8.09 1.46 8.42
C PHE A 229 7.22 1.75 7.20
N THR A 230 7.58 1.17 6.06
CA THR A 230 6.94 1.48 4.77
C THR A 230 5.82 0.54 4.38
N SER A 231 5.69 -0.58 5.08
CA SER A 231 4.60 -1.54 4.88
C SER A 231 4.54 -2.56 6.01
N ILE A 232 3.34 -3.05 6.34
CA ILE A 232 3.10 -4.15 7.28
C ILE A 232 2.09 -5.14 6.73
N ALA A 233 2.22 -6.43 7.06
CA ALA A 233 1.26 -7.46 6.68
C ALA A 233 1.33 -8.66 7.64
N PHE A 234 0.20 -9.30 7.92
CA PHE A 234 0.19 -10.59 8.61
C PHE A 234 0.42 -11.73 7.61
N SER A 235 1.10 -12.79 8.07
CA SER A 235 1.14 -14.04 7.31
C SER A 235 -0.27 -14.64 7.19
N PRO A 236 -0.58 -15.34 6.08
CA PRO A 236 -1.91 -15.91 5.86
C PRO A 236 -2.36 -16.91 6.93
N ASP A 237 -1.40 -17.56 7.61
CA ASP A 237 -1.64 -18.43 8.75
C ASP A 237 -1.80 -17.69 10.08
N GLY A 238 -1.64 -16.36 10.09
CA GLY A 238 -1.75 -15.51 11.26
C GLY A 238 -0.65 -15.70 12.30
N GLN A 239 0.40 -16.47 12.02
CA GLN A 239 1.43 -16.75 13.01
C GLN A 239 2.50 -15.66 13.09
N ARG A 240 2.65 -14.87 12.02
CA ARG A 240 3.73 -13.89 11.88
C ARG A 240 3.22 -12.53 11.47
N LEU A 241 3.87 -11.51 11.98
CA LEU A 241 3.79 -10.15 11.47
C LEU A 241 5.06 -9.86 10.65
N TRP A 242 4.86 -9.35 9.45
CA TRP A 242 5.90 -8.97 8.51
C TRP A 242 5.87 -7.46 8.31
N TRP A 243 7.04 -6.84 8.08
CA TRP A 243 7.12 -5.43 7.74
C TRP A 243 8.37 -5.13 6.92
N VAL A 244 8.31 -4.05 6.18
CA VAL A 244 9.47 -3.43 5.54
C VAL A 244 9.84 -2.20 6.34
N ALA A 245 11.11 -2.09 6.72
CA ALA A 245 11.68 -0.92 7.36
C ALA A 245 12.74 -0.28 6.48
N GLU A 246 12.68 1.02 6.30
CA GLU A 246 13.75 1.83 5.71
C GLU A 246 14.65 2.35 6.84
N HIS A 247 15.90 1.97 6.84
CA HIS A 247 16.88 2.41 7.84
C HIS A 247 17.48 3.78 7.47
N ALA A 248 18.02 4.48 8.46
CA ALA A 248 18.65 5.78 8.28
C ALA A 248 19.80 5.80 7.25
N GLY A 249 20.35 4.64 6.90
CA GLY A 249 21.31 4.46 5.79
C GLY A 249 20.67 4.45 4.40
N GLY A 250 19.34 4.59 4.29
CA GLY A 250 18.62 4.63 3.01
C GLY A 250 18.52 3.27 2.32
N TYR A 251 18.41 2.17 3.06
CA TYR A 251 18.16 0.84 2.52
C TYR A 251 16.96 0.18 3.19
N PRO A 252 16.12 -0.54 2.43
CA PRO A 252 14.99 -1.28 2.98
C PRO A 252 15.43 -2.64 3.52
N VAL A 253 14.80 -3.08 4.60
CA VAL A 253 14.93 -4.43 5.14
C VAL A 253 13.55 -5.04 5.37
N LEU A 254 13.37 -6.28 4.93
CA LEU A 254 12.19 -7.07 5.21
C LEU A 254 12.41 -7.88 6.48
N HIS A 255 11.56 -7.67 7.45
CA HIS A 255 11.58 -8.34 8.75
C HIS A 255 10.32 -9.17 8.98
N TRP A 256 10.41 -10.10 9.92
CA TRP A 256 9.24 -10.74 10.50
C TRP A 256 9.45 -11.06 11.98
N MET A 257 8.35 -11.16 12.72
CA MET A 257 8.34 -11.70 14.08
C MET A 257 7.24 -12.74 14.23
N ASP A 258 7.48 -13.72 15.08
CA ASP A 258 6.47 -14.69 15.52
C ASP A 258 5.57 -14.05 16.58
N LEU A 259 4.25 -14.10 16.38
CA LEU A 259 3.30 -13.50 17.31
C LEU A 259 3.19 -14.22 18.65
N GLY A 260 3.57 -15.51 18.70
CA GLY A 260 3.72 -16.27 19.94
C GLY A 260 5.02 -15.96 20.69
N HIS A 261 6.05 -15.46 19.98
CA HIS A 261 7.37 -15.13 20.52
C HIS A 261 7.75 -13.69 20.18
N ARG A 262 7.05 -12.70 20.74
CA ARG A 262 7.16 -11.27 20.41
C ARG A 262 8.45 -10.59 20.91
N SER A 263 9.46 -11.36 21.30
CA SER A 263 10.71 -10.85 21.87
C SER A 263 11.84 -10.61 20.87
N SER A 264 11.68 -11.09 19.65
CA SER A 264 12.70 -10.96 18.62
C SER A 264 12.08 -10.94 17.23
N PHE A 265 12.79 -10.36 16.29
CA PHE A 265 12.45 -10.39 14.88
C PHE A 265 13.65 -10.89 14.07
N THR A 266 13.38 -11.29 12.84
CA THR A 266 14.37 -11.86 11.93
C THR A 266 14.40 -11.03 10.65
N ASP A 267 15.62 -10.66 10.22
CA ASP A 267 15.87 -10.04 8.92
C ASP A 267 15.84 -11.14 7.85
N VAL A 268 15.09 -10.90 6.79
CA VAL A 268 14.94 -11.87 5.69
C VAL A 268 15.63 -11.39 4.44
N TRP A 269 15.47 -10.13 4.11
CA TRP A 269 16.02 -9.53 2.91
C TRP A 269 16.42 -8.10 3.18
N ARG A 270 17.53 -7.70 2.59
CA ARG A 270 18.01 -6.31 2.59
C ARG A 270 18.14 -5.84 1.13
N GLY A 271 17.52 -4.71 0.82
CA GLY A 271 17.70 -4.03 -0.44
C GLY A 271 19.01 -3.26 -0.53
N SER A 272 19.30 -2.71 -1.69
CA SER A 272 20.47 -1.89 -1.93
C SER A 272 20.34 -0.52 -1.27
N ASP A 273 21.49 0.10 -0.94
CA ASP A 273 21.53 1.47 -0.44
C ASP A 273 20.92 2.44 -1.48
N GLY A 274 20.13 3.39 -1.00
CA GLY A 274 19.41 4.36 -1.85
C GLY A 274 18.15 3.80 -2.52
N THR A 275 17.77 2.55 -2.27
CA THR A 275 16.47 2.01 -2.70
C THR A 275 15.41 2.21 -1.63
N PHE A 276 14.16 2.32 -2.07
CA PHE A 276 12.97 2.37 -1.22
C PHE A 276 12.11 1.16 -1.55
N ALA A 277 11.50 0.52 -0.55
CA ALA A 277 10.58 -0.59 -0.78
C ALA A 277 9.29 -0.39 0.02
N GLN A 278 8.16 -0.75 -0.58
CA GLN A 278 6.80 -0.59 -0.04
C GLN A 278 5.87 -1.67 -0.59
N ASP A 279 4.60 -1.60 -0.23
CA ASP A 279 3.52 -2.44 -0.74
C ASP A 279 3.81 -3.94 -0.57
N LEU A 280 4.23 -4.33 0.63
CA LEU A 280 4.49 -5.74 0.97
C LEU A 280 3.23 -6.58 0.78
N GLN A 281 3.33 -7.61 -0.03
CA GLN A 281 2.29 -8.60 -0.26
C GLN A 281 2.81 -10.00 0.03
N LEU A 282 2.00 -10.81 0.70
CA LEU A 282 2.34 -12.20 1.04
C LEU A 282 1.49 -13.15 0.20
N ALA A 283 2.13 -14.12 -0.44
CA ALA A 283 1.41 -15.17 -1.14
C ALA A 283 0.56 -16.01 -0.17
N PRO A 284 -0.58 -16.55 -0.58
CA PRO A 284 -1.46 -17.34 0.29
C PRO A 284 -0.80 -18.54 0.97
N ALA A 285 0.32 -19.05 0.44
CA ALA A 285 1.13 -20.09 1.08
C ALA A 285 2.20 -19.54 2.05
N GLY A 286 2.39 -18.21 2.10
CA GLY A 286 3.31 -17.54 3.03
C GLY A 286 4.81 -17.66 2.70
N SER A 287 5.22 -18.50 1.74
CA SER A 287 6.64 -18.68 1.37
C SER A 287 7.15 -17.53 0.50
N LEU A 288 6.35 -17.06 -0.44
CA LEU A 288 6.68 -15.98 -1.36
C LEU A 288 6.15 -14.64 -0.86
N LYS A 289 6.89 -13.58 -1.13
CA LYS A 289 6.52 -12.20 -0.84
C LYS A 289 6.79 -11.37 -2.07
N SER A 290 6.11 -10.24 -2.20
CA SER A 290 6.45 -9.22 -3.15
C SER A 290 6.52 -7.85 -2.50
N VAL A 291 7.36 -6.99 -3.03
CA VAL A 291 7.48 -5.58 -2.66
C VAL A 291 7.63 -4.77 -3.94
N ASN A 292 7.25 -3.50 -3.88
CA ASN A 292 7.54 -2.54 -4.92
C ASN A 292 8.71 -1.66 -4.47
N THR A 293 9.77 -1.57 -5.28
CA THR A 293 10.85 -0.61 -5.07
C THR A 293 10.55 0.70 -5.78
N GLY A 294 11.27 1.78 -5.40
CA GLY A 294 11.07 3.11 -5.98
C GLY A 294 9.94 3.91 -5.33
N THR A 295 10.13 5.22 -5.22
CA THR A 295 9.19 6.15 -4.56
C THR A 295 8.12 6.70 -5.48
N VAL A 296 8.37 6.72 -6.79
CA VAL A 296 7.45 7.25 -7.81
C VAL A 296 7.13 6.18 -8.84
N CYS A 297 5.94 6.23 -9.41
CA CYS A 297 5.43 5.20 -10.31
C CYS A 297 6.30 4.93 -11.54
N ASP A 298 7.05 5.92 -12.04
CA ASP A 298 7.95 5.75 -13.19
C ASP A 298 9.31 5.13 -12.82
N GLN A 299 9.55 4.85 -11.54
CA GLN A 299 10.77 4.21 -11.03
C GLN A 299 10.47 2.91 -10.28
N ARG A 300 9.21 2.48 -10.27
CA ARG A 300 8.82 1.26 -9.58
C ARG A 300 9.31 0.02 -10.28
N GLU A 301 9.76 -0.93 -9.47
CA GLU A 301 10.05 -2.29 -9.89
C GLU A 301 9.42 -3.27 -8.91
N ALA A 302 8.63 -4.20 -9.43
CA ALA A 302 8.05 -5.29 -8.65
C ALA A 302 9.11 -6.36 -8.39
N LEU A 303 9.39 -6.66 -7.12
CA LEU A 303 10.31 -7.73 -6.72
C LEU A 303 9.55 -8.90 -6.09
N ILE A 304 9.99 -10.11 -6.39
CA ILE A 304 9.58 -11.34 -5.69
C ILE A 304 10.71 -11.74 -4.75
N ILE A 305 10.37 -12.00 -3.48
CA ILE A 305 11.32 -12.39 -2.44
C ILE A 305 11.05 -13.82 -2.00
N GLU A 306 12.06 -14.67 -2.14
CA GLU A 306 12.06 -16.06 -1.71
C GLU A 306 13.36 -16.38 -0.97
N GLY A 307 13.28 -16.97 0.23
CA GLY A 307 14.44 -17.43 0.99
C GLY A 307 15.53 -16.39 1.22
N GLY A 308 15.18 -15.10 1.23
CA GLY A 308 16.12 -13.99 1.41
C GLY A 308 16.72 -13.43 0.11
N SER A 309 16.42 -14.02 -1.02
CA SER A 309 16.78 -13.49 -2.35
C SER A 309 15.63 -12.71 -2.95
N ALA A 310 15.92 -11.60 -3.62
CA ALA A 310 14.93 -10.82 -4.36
C ALA A 310 15.26 -10.86 -5.85
N THR A 311 14.25 -11.09 -6.67
CA THR A 311 14.35 -11.09 -8.13
C THR A 311 13.27 -10.19 -8.73
N PRO A 312 13.56 -9.43 -9.81
CA PRO A 312 12.51 -8.73 -10.55
C PRO A 312 11.40 -9.68 -10.98
N ALA A 313 10.15 -9.29 -10.77
CA ALA A 313 9.00 -10.07 -11.21
C ALA A 313 8.94 -10.18 -12.74
N MET A 314 9.41 -9.13 -13.44
CA MET A 314 9.44 -9.06 -14.90
C MET A 314 10.82 -8.59 -15.39
N PRO A 315 11.85 -9.46 -15.38
CA PRO A 315 13.24 -9.05 -15.62
C PRO A 315 13.52 -8.57 -17.06
N PHE A 316 12.61 -8.81 -18.00
CA PHE A 316 12.75 -8.39 -19.41
C PHE A 316 11.82 -7.21 -19.77
N GLU A 317 11.16 -6.62 -18.80
CA GLU A 317 10.26 -5.49 -19.01
C GLU A 317 11.01 -4.17 -18.77
N ASP A 318 11.13 -3.37 -19.81
CA ASP A 318 11.82 -2.06 -19.73
C ASP A 318 10.94 -0.96 -19.08
N ARG A 319 9.65 -1.18 -18.99
CA ARG A 319 8.72 -0.24 -18.35
C ARG A 319 8.70 -0.45 -16.84
N PRO A 320 8.42 0.61 -16.07
CA PRO A 320 8.18 0.47 -14.63
C PRO A 320 7.09 -0.55 -14.33
N THR A 321 7.32 -1.39 -13.33
CA THR A 321 6.40 -2.46 -12.93
C THR A 321 5.98 -2.29 -11.48
N ALA A 322 4.75 -2.72 -11.14
CA ALA A 322 4.29 -2.76 -9.75
C ALA A 322 3.51 -4.04 -9.47
N ALA A 323 3.87 -4.73 -8.39
CA ALA A 323 3.10 -5.83 -7.83
C ALA A 323 1.82 -5.29 -7.21
N LEU A 324 0.68 -5.83 -7.61
CA LEU A 324 -0.64 -5.46 -7.10
C LEU A 324 -1.17 -6.46 -6.07
N GLY A 325 -0.61 -7.67 -6.04
CA GLY A 325 -0.93 -8.73 -5.10
C GLY A 325 -0.98 -10.11 -5.74
N TRP A 326 -1.10 -11.13 -4.91
CA TRP A 326 -1.04 -12.52 -5.35
C TRP A 326 -2.41 -13.03 -5.82
N LEU A 327 -2.45 -13.67 -6.98
CA LEU A 327 -3.63 -14.33 -7.53
C LEU A 327 -3.86 -15.71 -6.89
N ASP A 328 -2.74 -16.39 -6.59
CA ASP A 328 -2.70 -17.68 -5.92
C ASP A 328 -1.34 -17.88 -5.21
N ARG A 329 -0.94 -19.13 -4.97
CA ARG A 329 0.28 -19.47 -4.25
C ARG A 329 1.58 -19.12 -4.99
N SER A 330 1.52 -18.98 -6.29
CA SER A 330 2.67 -18.81 -7.17
C SER A 330 2.51 -17.70 -8.21
N HIS A 331 1.30 -17.24 -8.49
CA HIS A 331 1.06 -16.22 -9.49
C HIS A 331 0.81 -14.85 -8.86
N LEU A 332 1.60 -13.87 -9.30
CA LEU A 332 1.53 -12.47 -8.90
C LEU A 332 0.84 -11.65 -10.00
N LEU A 333 -0.10 -10.79 -9.62
CA LEU A 333 -0.64 -9.77 -10.51
C LEU A 333 0.34 -8.59 -10.55
N VAL A 334 0.82 -8.27 -11.74
CA VAL A 334 1.77 -7.17 -11.96
C VAL A 334 1.20 -6.20 -12.99
N GLU A 335 1.30 -4.91 -12.73
CA GLU A 335 1.07 -3.87 -13.74
C GLU A 335 2.40 -3.39 -14.33
N ALA A 336 2.42 -3.08 -15.63
CA ALA A 336 3.53 -2.44 -16.31
C ALA A 336 3.07 -1.18 -17.04
N GLY A 337 3.85 -0.06 -16.90
CA GLY A 337 3.53 1.21 -17.55
C GLY A 337 3.81 2.46 -16.72
N GLY A 338 4.13 2.32 -15.44
CA GLY A 338 4.49 3.45 -14.56
C GLY A 338 3.36 4.45 -14.33
N CYS A 339 3.66 5.75 -14.38
CA CYS A 339 2.68 6.82 -14.21
C CYS A 339 1.78 7.00 -15.44
N ALA A 340 2.21 6.53 -16.59
CA ALA A 340 1.41 6.59 -17.82
C ALA A 340 0.21 5.65 -17.73
N ARG A 341 -0.99 6.20 -17.69
CA ARG A 341 -2.23 5.42 -17.75
C ARG A 341 -2.81 5.53 -19.17
N PRO A 342 -3.37 4.46 -19.68
CA PRO A 342 -3.62 3.14 -19.08
C PRO A 342 -2.38 2.22 -19.07
N THR A 343 -2.37 1.24 -18.16
CA THR A 343 -1.29 0.25 -17.98
C THR A 343 -1.65 -1.12 -18.59
N GLN A 344 -0.68 -1.99 -18.62
CA GLN A 344 -0.87 -3.41 -18.99
C GLN A 344 -0.77 -4.29 -17.76
N LEU A 345 -1.67 -5.27 -17.63
CA LEU A 345 -1.71 -6.24 -16.53
C LEU A 345 -1.14 -7.59 -16.98
N TYR A 346 -0.40 -8.22 -16.08
CA TYR A 346 0.22 -9.53 -16.27
C TYR A 346 -0.04 -10.46 -15.09
N SER A 347 -0.14 -11.74 -15.37
CA SER A 347 0.06 -12.81 -14.41
C SER A 347 1.49 -13.31 -14.54
N VAL A 348 2.23 -13.28 -13.42
CA VAL A 348 3.64 -13.66 -13.36
C VAL A 348 3.80 -14.87 -12.46
N ASP A 349 4.35 -15.96 -12.98
CA ASP A 349 4.69 -17.14 -12.17
C ASP A 349 6.01 -16.88 -11.42
N ALA A 350 5.99 -16.94 -10.10
CA ALA A 350 7.15 -16.75 -9.24
C ALA A 350 8.21 -17.86 -9.40
N GLY A 351 7.85 -19.02 -9.90
CA GLY A 351 8.78 -20.09 -10.25
C GLY A 351 9.58 -19.84 -11.52
N GLY A 352 9.31 -18.72 -12.19
CA GLY A 352 9.91 -18.34 -13.45
C GLY A 352 9.01 -18.64 -14.65
N GLY A 353 9.40 -18.18 -15.81
CA GLY A 353 8.63 -18.32 -17.05
C GLY A 353 8.32 -16.96 -17.68
N GLN A 354 7.62 -17.00 -18.80
CA GLN A 354 7.19 -15.77 -19.47
C GLN A 354 5.94 -15.20 -18.78
N PRO A 355 5.93 -13.90 -18.46
CA PRO A 355 4.73 -13.25 -17.98
C PRO A 355 3.57 -13.42 -18.97
N VAL A 356 2.38 -13.76 -18.46
CA VAL A 356 1.17 -13.90 -19.27
C VAL A 356 0.44 -12.57 -19.25
N ALA A 357 0.33 -11.90 -20.40
CA ALA A 357 -0.47 -10.69 -20.53
C ALA A 357 -1.95 -11.02 -20.27
N LEU A 358 -2.64 -10.19 -19.51
CA LEU A 358 -4.06 -10.34 -19.19
C LEU A 358 -4.92 -9.26 -19.87
N VAL A 359 -4.56 -7.99 -19.67
CA VAL A 359 -5.31 -6.84 -20.13
C VAL A 359 -4.37 -5.71 -20.51
N THR A 360 -4.61 -5.09 -21.65
CA THR A 360 -4.00 -3.79 -22.02
C THR A 360 -5.05 -2.69 -21.87
N GLY A 361 -4.70 -1.59 -21.26
CA GLY A 361 -5.61 -0.45 -21.11
C GLY A 361 -6.30 -0.38 -19.76
N ALA A 362 -5.79 -1.05 -18.73
CA ALA A 362 -6.27 -0.92 -17.35
C ALA A 362 -5.88 0.44 -16.77
N GLN A 363 -6.80 1.07 -16.04
CA GLN A 363 -6.55 2.29 -15.27
C GLN A 363 -6.19 1.97 -13.83
N LEU A 364 -6.83 0.97 -13.24
CA LEU A 364 -6.60 0.44 -11.90
C LEU A 364 -6.85 -1.05 -11.92
N ALA A 365 -6.20 -1.79 -11.04
CA ALA A 365 -6.48 -3.21 -10.84
C ALA A 365 -6.26 -3.63 -9.39
N SER A 366 -6.91 -4.71 -9.01
CA SER A 366 -6.79 -5.35 -7.70
C SER A 366 -6.98 -6.86 -7.86
N PRO A 367 -6.10 -7.68 -7.31
CA PRO A 367 -6.38 -9.09 -7.16
C PRO A 367 -7.44 -9.28 -6.08
N ARG A 368 -8.20 -10.36 -6.19
CA ARG A 368 -9.05 -10.86 -5.13
C ARG A 368 -8.21 -11.78 -4.24
N THR A 369 -7.77 -11.28 -3.11
CA THR A 369 -7.06 -12.11 -2.13
C THR A 369 -8.03 -13.07 -1.47
N VAL A 370 -8.01 -14.33 -1.89
CA VAL A 370 -8.76 -15.39 -1.22
C VAL A 370 -7.93 -15.92 -0.08
N LEU A 371 -8.21 -15.47 1.14
CA LEU A 371 -7.65 -16.06 2.34
C LEU A 371 -8.30 -17.42 2.57
N ARG A 372 -7.64 -18.48 2.11
CA ARG A 372 -8.05 -19.86 2.42
C ARG A 372 -7.39 -20.28 3.74
N ASN A 373 -8.19 -20.83 4.67
CA ASN A 373 -7.77 -21.32 5.98
C ASN A 373 -7.29 -20.22 6.94
N ALA A 374 -8.01 -19.11 7.02
CA ALA A 374 -7.78 -18.13 8.07
C ALA A 374 -7.87 -18.80 9.45
N PRO A 375 -6.93 -18.53 10.37
CA PRO A 375 -6.96 -19.10 11.71
C PRO A 375 -8.14 -18.52 12.51
N ASP A 376 -8.73 -19.34 13.38
CA ASP A 376 -9.82 -18.89 14.26
C ASP A 376 -9.33 -18.12 15.48
N THR A 377 -8.01 -18.05 15.70
CA THR A 377 -7.41 -17.45 16.89
C THR A 377 -6.17 -16.64 16.56
N VAL A 378 -5.85 -15.68 17.42
CA VAL A 378 -4.57 -14.97 17.43
C VAL A 378 -3.61 -15.68 18.36
N PRO A 379 -2.35 -15.93 17.99
CA PRO A 379 -1.37 -16.50 18.90
C PRO A 379 -1.21 -15.62 20.15
N ALA A 380 -1.47 -16.20 21.32
CA ALA A 380 -1.20 -15.53 22.58
C ALA A 380 0.33 -15.37 22.75
N PRO A 381 0.81 -14.23 23.24
CA PRO A 381 2.21 -14.09 23.58
C PRO A 381 2.56 -15.14 24.64
N ASN A 382 3.63 -15.90 24.42
CA ASN A 382 4.13 -16.81 25.44
C ASN A 382 4.43 -15.97 26.69
N SER A 383 3.80 -16.31 27.80
CA SER A 383 3.94 -15.64 29.09
C SER A 383 5.29 -15.95 29.73
N ALA A 384 6.39 -15.63 29.05
CA ALA A 384 7.69 -15.55 29.66
C ALA A 384 7.71 -14.29 30.52
N ALA A 385 7.44 -14.45 31.81
CA ALA A 385 7.54 -13.40 32.79
C ALA A 385 8.90 -12.68 32.64
N GLY A 386 8.89 -11.38 32.36
CA GLY A 386 10.09 -10.55 32.45
C GLY A 386 10.81 -10.29 31.13
N GLN A 387 10.17 -10.27 30.00
CA GLN A 387 10.84 -9.82 28.76
C GLN A 387 11.13 -8.30 28.78
N PRO A 388 12.38 -7.91 28.56
CA PRO A 388 12.70 -6.49 28.33
C PRO A 388 11.99 -5.99 27.06
N PRO A 389 11.70 -4.68 26.96
CA PRO A 389 11.16 -4.12 25.74
C PRO A 389 12.06 -4.46 24.57
N LEU A 390 11.45 -4.84 23.46
CA LEU A 390 12.15 -5.17 22.20
C LEU A 390 13.11 -4.05 21.84
N GLY A 391 14.36 -4.44 21.53
CA GLY A 391 15.38 -3.50 21.10
C GLY A 391 14.92 -2.74 19.86
N GLY A 392 15.26 -1.45 19.83
CA GLY A 392 15.01 -0.64 18.64
C GLY A 392 15.86 -1.13 17.47
N LEU A 393 15.33 -0.94 16.29
CA LEU A 393 16.09 -1.08 15.03
C LEU A 393 17.08 0.08 14.97
N GLY A 394 18.37 -0.19 15.09
CA GLY A 394 19.47 0.78 15.01
C GLY A 394 20.13 0.79 13.63
#